data_ff8b0a7fbe78159383063e067a12f778
#
_entry.id   ff8b0a7fbe78159383063e067a12f778
#
_cell.length_a   1.000
_cell.length_b   1.000
_cell.length_c   1.000
_cell.angle_alpha   90.00
_cell.angle_beta   90.00
_cell.angle_gamma   90.00
#
_symmetry.space_group_name_H-M   'P 1'
#
loop_
_entity.id
_entity.type
_entity.pdbx_description
1 polymer ?
#
loop_
_entity_poly.entity_id
_entity_poly.type
_entity_poly.pdbx_seq_one_letter_code
_entity_poly.pdbx_strand_id
1 'polypeptide(L)'
;MSYCPTNLPPIPNMTCGIRYGQVQKIAFTRIGNLFSDSSNPITDLASWTAFLAAEDSTKIVVTPYVEAPTMEGGDEKTFGGGNTTLDGIIMVLGSQPIRMSFALRNYPQTIISALKILTKIKDLGVFLFNDNGGIICLQEGDTYLPIPIRALFVGDLILSGRIQPDRNTMKFSFKSNYSDKLVVVKPNFSPVNDLANIDVHIEDGSFSLAFNPSFEI
;
A
#
# COMPACT_ATOMS: atom_id res chain seq x y z
N MET A 1 -23.94 3.93 -25.01
CA MET A 1 -24.89 2.80 -24.85
C MET A 1 -24.94 2.45 -23.36
N SER A 2 -26.13 2.55 -22.77
CA SER A 2 -26.33 2.17 -21.36
C SER A 2 -26.37 0.65 -21.30
N TYR A 3 -25.40 0.01 -20.67
CA TYR A 3 -25.38 -1.42 -20.43
C TYR A 3 -26.25 -1.72 -19.20
N CYS A 4 -27.48 -2.14 -19.42
CA CYS A 4 -28.30 -2.72 -18.36
C CYS A 4 -28.16 -4.25 -18.44
N PRO A 5 -27.49 -4.90 -17.49
CA PRO A 5 -27.43 -6.36 -17.47
C PRO A 5 -28.85 -6.91 -17.23
N THR A 6 -29.32 -7.77 -18.14
CA THR A 6 -30.65 -8.38 -18.07
C THR A 6 -30.73 -9.51 -17.02
N ASN A 7 -29.59 -10.05 -16.59
CA ASN A 7 -29.52 -11.12 -15.61
C ASN A 7 -28.62 -10.72 -14.44
N LEU A 8 -29.02 -11.09 -13.22
CA LEU A 8 -28.18 -10.96 -12.03
C LEU A 8 -27.01 -11.96 -12.15
N PRO A 9 -25.76 -11.51 -11.94
CA PRO A 9 -24.62 -12.42 -11.91
C PRO A 9 -24.74 -13.38 -10.72
N PRO A 10 -24.32 -14.65 -10.86
CA PRO A 10 -24.30 -15.58 -9.73
C PRO A 10 -23.32 -15.10 -8.68
N ILE A 11 -23.74 -15.14 -7.41
CA ILE A 11 -22.82 -14.91 -6.28
C ILE A 11 -22.21 -16.26 -5.92
N PRO A 12 -20.89 -16.44 -6.04
CA PRO A 12 -20.23 -17.69 -5.70
C PRO A 12 -20.34 -17.99 -4.21
N ASN A 13 -20.53 -19.26 -3.85
CA ASN A 13 -20.51 -19.70 -2.46
C ASN A 13 -19.10 -19.56 -1.89
N MET A 14 -18.98 -18.88 -0.75
CA MET A 14 -17.72 -18.69 -0.07
C MET A 14 -17.39 -19.93 0.76
N THR A 15 -16.33 -20.64 0.39
CA THR A 15 -15.84 -21.82 1.14
C THR A 15 -14.83 -21.45 2.24
N CYS A 16 -14.07 -20.38 2.05
CA CYS A 16 -13.09 -19.86 3.03
C CYS A 16 -13.01 -18.34 2.95
N GLY A 17 -13.08 -17.66 4.11
CA GLY A 17 -12.84 -16.22 4.20
C GLY A 17 -11.33 -15.90 4.09
N ILE A 18 -10.97 -14.95 3.24
CA ILE A 18 -9.61 -14.42 3.17
C ILE A 18 -9.40 -13.50 4.38
N ARG A 19 -8.36 -13.78 5.18
CA ARG A 19 -7.94 -12.90 6.27
C ARG A 19 -6.75 -12.08 5.81
N TYR A 20 -6.92 -10.78 5.73
CA TYR A 20 -5.85 -9.85 5.30
C TYR A 20 -4.82 -9.58 6.39
N GLY A 21 -5.13 -9.81 7.67
CA GLY A 21 -4.23 -9.53 8.79
C GLY A 21 -3.95 -8.04 9.01
N GLN A 22 -3.05 -7.75 9.94
CA GLN A 22 -2.61 -6.39 10.23
C GLN A 22 -1.38 -6.05 9.38
N VAL A 23 -1.39 -4.89 8.71
CA VAL A 23 -0.24 -4.42 7.93
C VAL A 23 0.88 -4.00 8.87
N GLN A 24 2.08 -4.54 8.64
CA GLN A 24 3.28 -4.26 9.42
C GLN A 24 4.35 -3.50 8.63
N LYS A 25 4.45 -3.73 7.31
CA LYS A 25 5.37 -3.02 6.42
C LYS A 25 4.72 -2.74 5.08
N ILE A 26 5.28 -1.80 4.36
CA ILE A 26 4.77 -1.35 3.06
C ILE A 26 5.93 -1.30 2.08
N ALA A 27 5.74 -1.86 0.90
CA ALA A 27 6.65 -1.70 -0.22
C ALA A 27 6.04 -0.74 -1.25
N PHE A 28 6.72 0.35 -1.52
CA PHE A 28 6.36 1.31 -2.55
C PHE A 28 7.05 0.99 -3.87
N THR A 29 6.32 1.09 -4.96
CA THR A 29 6.84 0.90 -6.31
C THR A 29 6.00 1.67 -7.32
N ARG A 30 6.41 1.72 -8.58
CA ARG A 30 5.56 2.26 -9.66
C ARG A 30 4.48 1.26 -10.05
N ILE A 31 3.31 1.75 -10.48
CA ILE A 31 2.15 0.92 -10.85
C ILE A 31 2.48 -0.08 -11.97
N GLY A 32 3.40 0.27 -12.88
CA GLY A 32 3.80 -0.63 -13.98
C GLY A 32 4.75 -1.77 -13.57
N ASN A 33 5.21 -1.79 -12.34
CA ASN A 33 6.09 -2.85 -11.85
C ASN A 33 5.25 -4.06 -11.44
N LEU A 34 5.55 -5.22 -12.01
CA LEU A 34 4.76 -6.43 -11.82
C LEU A 34 5.63 -7.64 -11.51
N PHE A 35 5.09 -8.53 -10.70
CA PHE A 35 5.61 -9.87 -10.52
C PHE A 35 4.84 -10.83 -11.43
N SER A 36 5.52 -11.86 -11.95
CA SER A 36 4.92 -12.89 -12.79
C SER A 36 5.45 -14.24 -12.39
N ASP A 37 4.56 -15.22 -12.27
CA ASP A 37 4.95 -16.58 -11.88
C ASP A 37 5.97 -17.21 -12.82
N SER A 38 6.03 -16.76 -14.08
CA SER A 38 6.94 -17.29 -15.08
C SER A 38 8.35 -16.69 -15.07
N SER A 39 8.53 -15.43 -14.65
CA SER A 39 9.81 -14.73 -14.75
C SER A 39 10.34 -14.20 -13.44
N ASN A 40 9.49 -13.56 -12.65
CA ASN A 40 9.84 -12.96 -11.37
C ASN A 40 8.76 -13.31 -10.35
N PRO A 41 8.80 -14.52 -9.76
CA PRO A 41 7.75 -14.94 -8.83
C PRO A 41 7.69 -14.04 -7.59
N ILE A 42 6.48 -13.61 -7.24
CA ILE A 42 6.25 -12.81 -6.03
C ILE A 42 6.57 -13.59 -4.75
N THR A 43 6.60 -14.93 -4.86
CA THR A 43 6.88 -15.85 -3.76
C THR A 43 8.36 -16.00 -3.46
N ASP A 44 9.26 -15.55 -4.34
CA ASP A 44 10.70 -15.77 -4.23
C ASP A 44 11.42 -14.52 -3.74
N LEU A 45 12.26 -14.67 -2.73
CA LEU A 45 13.08 -13.59 -2.17
C LEU A 45 14.03 -12.99 -3.22
N ALA A 46 14.58 -13.81 -4.13
CA ALA A 46 15.49 -13.34 -5.18
C ALA A 46 14.86 -12.29 -6.10
N SER A 47 13.58 -12.46 -6.46
CA SER A 47 12.83 -11.50 -7.27
C SER A 47 12.70 -10.14 -6.55
N TRP A 48 12.39 -10.16 -5.27
CA TRP A 48 12.31 -8.94 -4.45
C TRP A 48 13.66 -8.27 -4.29
N THR A 49 14.71 -9.04 -4.04
CA THR A 49 16.08 -8.49 -3.89
C THR A 49 16.55 -7.83 -5.18
N ALA A 50 16.24 -8.41 -6.35
CA ALA A 50 16.55 -7.80 -7.63
C ALA A 50 15.85 -6.43 -7.80
N PHE A 51 14.57 -6.33 -7.47
CA PHE A 51 13.85 -5.06 -7.54
C PHE A 51 14.26 -4.04 -6.46
N LEU A 52 14.68 -4.50 -5.28
CA LEU A 52 15.24 -3.61 -4.25
C LEU A 52 16.59 -3.00 -4.70
N ALA A 53 17.41 -3.79 -5.39
CA ALA A 53 18.71 -3.34 -5.91
C ALA A 53 18.62 -2.56 -7.23
N ALA A 54 17.45 -2.54 -7.88
CA ALA A 54 17.26 -1.84 -9.14
C ALA A 54 17.47 -0.33 -8.98
N GLU A 55 18.05 0.31 -9.98
CA GLU A 55 18.27 1.76 -10.02
C GLU A 55 17.35 2.48 -11.03
N ASP A 56 16.40 1.75 -11.58
CA ASP A 56 15.48 2.22 -12.60
C ASP A 56 14.02 2.36 -12.09
N SER A 57 13.08 2.45 -13.01
CA SER A 57 11.66 2.55 -12.71
C SER A 57 11.05 1.32 -12.04
N THR A 58 11.78 0.20 -12.00
CA THR A 58 11.33 -1.06 -11.37
C THR A 58 11.67 -1.14 -9.89
N LYS A 59 12.40 -0.15 -9.37
CA LYS A 59 12.83 -0.10 -7.97
C LYS A 59 11.66 -0.22 -7.01
N ILE A 60 11.84 -1.08 -6.01
CA ILE A 60 10.95 -1.22 -4.85
C ILE A 60 11.61 -0.60 -3.62
N VAL A 61 10.86 0.14 -2.85
CA VAL A 61 11.30 0.75 -1.59
C VAL A 61 10.43 0.20 -0.46
N VAL A 62 11.03 -0.52 0.48
CA VAL A 62 10.32 -1.10 1.63
C VAL A 62 10.47 -0.20 2.84
N THR A 63 9.36 0.07 3.53
CA THR A 63 9.40 0.83 4.79
C THR A 63 9.89 -0.06 5.93
N PRO A 64 10.45 0.52 6.99
CA PRO A 64 10.53 -0.15 8.28
C PRO A 64 9.14 -0.48 8.83
N TYR A 65 9.05 -1.04 10.03
CA TYR A 65 7.76 -1.37 10.66
C TYR A 65 6.87 -0.14 10.82
N VAL A 66 5.63 -0.24 10.36
CA VAL A 66 4.60 0.79 10.57
C VAL A 66 3.67 0.36 11.70
N GLU A 67 3.16 1.33 12.44
CA GLU A 67 2.30 1.06 13.60
C GLU A 67 0.91 1.67 13.43
N ALA A 68 -0.03 1.16 14.23
CA ALA A 68 -1.40 1.66 14.34
C ALA A 68 -2.08 1.88 12.98
N PRO A 69 -2.16 0.86 12.11
CA PRO A 69 -2.87 1.00 10.85
C PRO A 69 -4.34 1.31 11.12
N THR A 70 -4.83 2.39 10.53
CA THR A 70 -6.25 2.77 10.57
C THR A 70 -6.76 2.98 9.16
N MET A 71 -7.99 2.58 8.90
CA MET A 71 -8.66 2.80 7.62
C MET A 71 -9.87 3.70 7.82
N GLU A 72 -10.04 4.67 6.94
CA GLU A 72 -11.13 5.63 6.94
C GLU A 72 -11.70 5.77 5.52
N GLY A 73 -12.99 6.07 5.40
CA GLY A 73 -13.68 6.24 4.13
C GLY A 73 -14.38 4.96 3.67
N GLY A 74 -14.74 4.91 2.40
CA GLY A 74 -15.55 3.81 1.85
C GLY A 74 -17.05 4.06 1.96
N ASP A 75 -17.49 5.09 2.69
CA ASP A 75 -18.89 5.47 2.79
C ASP A 75 -19.42 5.92 1.43
N GLU A 76 -20.71 5.70 1.21
CA GLU A 76 -21.37 6.18 0.01
C GLU A 76 -21.41 7.71 -0.01
N LYS A 77 -21.24 8.28 -1.19
CA LYS A 77 -21.55 9.68 -1.47
C LYS A 77 -22.92 9.75 -2.07
N THR A 78 -23.83 10.40 -1.36
CA THR A 78 -25.19 10.61 -1.82
C THR A 78 -25.46 12.07 -2.12
N PHE A 79 -26.34 12.32 -3.08
CA PHE A 79 -26.92 13.60 -3.36
C PHE A 79 -28.45 13.46 -3.32
N GLY A 80 -29.11 14.37 -2.66
CA GLY A 80 -30.57 14.36 -2.54
C GLY A 80 -31.05 13.94 -1.16
N GLY A 81 -32.33 13.66 -1.06
CA GLY A 81 -33.03 13.39 0.19
C GLY A 81 -33.61 14.65 0.84
N GLY A 82 -34.70 14.49 1.57
CA GLY A 82 -35.44 15.60 2.19
C GLY A 82 -35.88 16.64 1.14
N ASN A 83 -35.58 17.91 1.40
CA ASN A 83 -35.95 19.03 0.52
C ASN A 83 -34.89 19.37 -0.53
N THR A 84 -33.85 18.54 -0.71
CA THR A 84 -32.73 18.84 -1.63
C THR A 84 -33.03 18.41 -3.07
N THR A 85 -33.94 17.47 -3.27
CA THR A 85 -34.46 17.05 -4.57
C THR A 85 -35.96 17.12 -4.60
N LEU A 86 -36.56 17.50 -5.75
CA LEU A 86 -38.00 17.66 -5.91
C LEU A 86 -38.80 16.41 -5.50
N ASP A 87 -38.23 15.22 -5.69
CA ASP A 87 -38.88 13.93 -5.45
C ASP A 87 -38.37 13.26 -4.17
N GLY A 88 -37.52 13.91 -3.38
CA GLY A 88 -36.87 13.29 -2.21
C GLY A 88 -35.97 12.10 -2.54
N ILE A 89 -35.66 11.87 -3.82
CA ILE A 89 -34.86 10.75 -4.29
C ILE A 89 -33.41 10.94 -3.87
N ILE A 90 -32.81 9.90 -3.30
CA ILE A 90 -31.38 9.86 -2.98
C ILE A 90 -30.65 9.26 -4.17
N MET A 91 -29.69 10.00 -4.71
CA MET A 91 -28.81 9.53 -5.79
C MET A 91 -27.46 9.17 -5.21
N VAL A 92 -26.97 7.95 -5.46
CA VAL A 92 -25.63 7.52 -5.07
C VAL A 92 -24.64 8.01 -6.12
N LEU A 93 -23.71 8.88 -5.71
CA LEU A 93 -22.67 9.46 -6.58
C LEU A 93 -21.36 8.65 -6.58
N GLY A 94 -21.31 7.55 -5.84
CA GLY A 94 -20.13 6.70 -5.69
C GLY A 94 -19.70 6.56 -4.22
N SER A 95 -18.45 6.14 -3.99
CA SER A 95 -17.90 5.99 -2.65
C SER A 95 -16.84 7.03 -2.34
N GLN A 96 -16.66 7.30 -1.05
CA GLN A 96 -15.51 8.09 -0.57
C GLN A 96 -14.22 7.29 -0.78
N PRO A 97 -13.09 7.93 -1.15
CA PRO A 97 -11.82 7.23 -1.24
C PRO A 97 -11.44 6.64 0.11
N ILE A 98 -11.04 5.37 0.10
CA ILE A 98 -10.51 4.73 1.30
C ILE A 98 -9.10 5.25 1.54
N ARG A 99 -8.84 5.66 2.77
CA ARG A 99 -7.55 6.16 3.25
C ARG A 99 -7.00 5.21 4.29
N MET A 100 -5.72 4.92 4.20
CA MET A 100 -5.00 4.16 5.21
C MET A 100 -3.97 5.07 5.88
N SER A 101 -3.95 5.06 7.21
CA SER A 101 -3.05 5.90 8.02
C SER A 101 -2.19 5.03 8.91
N PHE A 102 -0.94 5.45 9.13
CA PHE A 102 0.04 4.77 9.96
C PHE A 102 0.79 5.76 10.84
N ALA A 103 1.23 5.29 11.99
CA ALA A 103 2.20 5.98 12.81
C ALA A 103 3.61 5.44 12.52
N LEU A 104 4.57 6.35 12.32
CA LEU A 104 5.98 6.08 12.17
C LEU A 104 6.67 6.59 13.44
N ARG A 105 7.00 5.67 14.37
CA ARG A 105 7.60 6.04 15.66
C ARG A 105 9.10 5.88 15.61
N ASN A 106 9.80 6.85 16.20
CA ASN A 106 11.27 6.83 16.35
C ASN A 106 12.04 6.64 15.05
N TYR A 107 11.50 7.13 13.95
CA TYR A 107 12.17 7.03 12.65
C TYR A 107 13.27 8.09 12.51
N PRO A 108 14.46 7.71 11.99
CA PRO A 108 15.47 8.69 11.60
C PRO A 108 14.89 9.69 10.58
N GLN A 109 15.26 10.94 10.73
CA GLN A 109 14.75 12.00 9.86
C GLN A 109 15.13 11.79 8.38
N THR A 110 16.21 11.06 8.12
CA THR A 110 16.63 10.64 6.78
C THR A 110 15.56 9.78 6.09
N ILE A 111 15.00 8.79 6.79
CA ILE A 111 13.93 7.93 6.27
C ILE A 111 12.65 8.76 6.00
N ILE A 112 12.30 9.65 6.93
CA ILE A 112 11.12 10.52 6.73
C ILE A 112 11.30 11.43 5.51
N SER A 113 12.49 11.98 5.31
CA SER A 113 12.82 12.80 4.14
C SER A 113 12.71 11.99 2.84
N ALA A 114 13.21 10.75 2.84
CA ALA A 114 13.07 9.84 1.71
C ALA A 114 11.60 9.53 1.38
N LEU A 115 10.79 9.20 2.40
CA LEU A 115 9.35 8.98 2.21
C LEU A 115 8.64 10.23 1.68
N LYS A 116 9.06 11.44 2.09
CA LYS A 116 8.52 12.70 1.55
C LYS A 116 8.84 12.87 0.06
N ILE A 117 9.98 12.37 -0.43
CA ILE A 117 10.30 12.40 -1.86
C ILE A 117 9.31 11.54 -2.65
N LEU A 118 8.92 10.37 -2.13
CA LEU A 118 7.92 9.49 -2.77
C LEU A 118 6.56 10.19 -2.97
N THR A 119 6.21 11.18 -2.14
CA THR A 119 4.94 11.92 -2.30
C THR A 119 4.83 12.67 -3.62
N LYS A 120 5.95 12.94 -4.30
CA LYS A 120 6.01 13.63 -5.59
C LYS A 120 5.77 12.70 -6.78
N ILE A 121 5.79 11.39 -6.56
CA ILE A 121 5.61 10.38 -7.62
C ILE A 121 4.11 10.17 -7.84
N LYS A 122 3.65 10.35 -9.08
CA LYS A 122 2.21 10.27 -9.43
C LYS A 122 1.71 8.84 -9.65
N ASP A 123 2.59 7.95 -10.13
CA ASP A 123 2.23 6.58 -10.49
C ASP A 123 2.74 5.59 -9.44
N LEU A 124 2.40 5.86 -8.19
CA LEU A 124 2.83 5.06 -7.06
C LEU A 124 1.81 3.97 -6.75
N GLY A 125 2.30 2.78 -6.49
CA GLY A 125 1.55 1.64 -5.99
C GLY A 125 2.21 1.06 -4.75
N VAL A 126 1.51 0.18 -4.04
CA VAL A 126 1.99 -0.42 -2.80
C VAL A 126 1.71 -1.91 -2.76
N PHE A 127 2.66 -2.66 -2.21
CA PHE A 127 2.43 -3.99 -1.65
C PHE A 127 2.38 -3.85 -0.14
N LEU A 128 1.44 -4.53 0.52
CA LEU A 128 1.28 -4.47 1.97
C LEU A 128 1.67 -5.82 2.57
N PHE A 129 2.54 -5.80 3.56
CA PHE A 129 3.00 -7.00 4.26
C PHE A 129 2.27 -7.11 5.59
N ASN A 130 1.59 -8.24 5.79
CA ASN A 130 0.80 -8.48 6.98
C ASN A 130 1.55 -9.29 8.06
N ASP A 131 0.98 -9.32 9.24
CA ASP A 131 1.47 -10.07 10.43
C ASP A 131 1.48 -11.59 10.24
N ASN A 132 0.72 -12.11 9.28
CA ASN A 132 0.68 -13.54 8.94
C ASN A 132 1.75 -13.93 7.90
N GLY A 133 2.66 -13.04 7.55
CA GLY A 133 3.69 -13.24 6.53
C GLY A 133 3.17 -13.26 5.10
N GLY A 134 1.97 -12.72 4.86
CA GLY A 134 1.38 -12.61 3.53
C GLY A 134 1.67 -11.25 2.87
N ILE A 135 1.65 -11.25 1.55
CA ILE A 135 1.77 -10.06 0.70
C ILE A 135 0.39 -9.76 0.13
N ILE A 136 -0.15 -8.59 0.43
CA ILE A 136 -1.43 -8.12 -0.10
C ILE A 136 -1.13 -7.31 -1.36
N CYS A 137 -1.71 -7.72 -2.48
CA CYS A 137 -1.50 -7.13 -3.80
C CYS A 137 -2.74 -7.30 -4.68
N LEU A 138 -2.69 -6.83 -5.92
CA LEU A 138 -3.68 -7.14 -6.93
C LEU A 138 -3.23 -8.32 -7.78
N GLN A 139 -4.17 -9.16 -8.23
CA GLN A 139 -3.89 -10.24 -9.17
C GLN A 139 -4.65 -10.01 -10.47
N GLU A 140 -3.94 -10.18 -11.59
CA GLU A 140 -4.50 -10.13 -12.92
C GLU A 140 -3.94 -11.29 -13.76
N GLY A 141 -4.72 -12.38 -13.87
CA GLY A 141 -4.21 -13.64 -14.42
C GLY A 141 -3.07 -14.19 -13.57
N ASP A 142 -1.92 -14.44 -14.22
CA ASP A 142 -0.70 -14.96 -13.60
C ASP A 142 0.26 -13.84 -13.15
N THR A 143 -0.22 -12.60 -13.10
CA THR A 143 0.58 -11.44 -12.72
C THR A 143 0.07 -10.82 -11.43
N TYR A 144 1.02 -10.34 -10.61
CA TYR A 144 0.74 -9.65 -9.36
C TYR A 144 1.20 -8.20 -9.48
N LEU A 145 0.30 -7.29 -9.19
CA LEU A 145 0.47 -5.86 -9.36
C LEU A 145 0.41 -5.14 -8.01
N PRO A 146 1.12 -4.02 -7.84
CA PRO A 146 0.98 -3.19 -6.67
C PRO A 146 -0.43 -2.56 -6.63
N ILE A 147 -0.96 -2.38 -5.44
CA ILE A 147 -2.23 -1.68 -5.23
C ILE A 147 -2.03 -0.20 -5.56
N PRO A 148 -2.72 0.36 -6.56
CA PRO A 148 -2.52 1.74 -6.96
C PRO A 148 -3.02 2.71 -5.90
N ILE A 149 -2.19 3.66 -5.52
CA ILE A 149 -2.57 4.75 -4.63
C ILE A 149 -2.80 6.04 -5.41
N ARG A 150 -3.68 6.89 -4.89
CA ARG A 150 -4.01 8.18 -5.50
C ARG A 150 -3.12 9.30 -4.97
N ALA A 151 -2.82 9.26 -3.69
CA ALA A 151 -2.02 10.26 -3.01
C ALA A 151 -1.31 9.63 -1.80
N LEU A 152 -0.08 10.06 -1.57
CA LEU A 152 0.72 9.76 -0.40
C LEU A 152 0.98 11.07 0.36
N PHE A 153 0.81 11.06 1.67
CA PHE A 153 1.12 12.15 2.59
C PHE A 153 2.03 11.63 3.69
N VAL A 154 3.09 12.34 3.97
CA VAL A 154 3.99 12.09 5.09
C VAL A 154 4.07 13.37 5.91
N GLY A 155 3.56 13.32 7.13
CA GLY A 155 3.52 14.47 8.05
C GLY A 155 4.88 14.76 8.67
N ASP A 156 5.00 15.96 9.23
CA ASP A 156 6.16 16.35 10.02
C ASP A 156 6.18 15.66 11.38
N LEU A 157 7.33 15.74 12.03
CA LEU A 157 7.54 15.16 13.37
C LEU A 157 6.62 15.84 14.39
N ILE A 158 5.88 15.03 15.12
CA ILE A 158 5.07 15.46 16.27
C ILE A 158 5.87 15.09 17.53
N LEU A 159 6.35 16.11 18.22
CA LEU A 159 7.03 15.96 19.49
C LEU A 159 6.00 15.70 20.59
N SER A 160 6.08 14.54 21.19
CA SER A 160 5.07 14.03 22.13
C SER A 160 5.64 13.95 23.52
N GLY A 161 6.06 14.90 24.19
CA GLY A 161 6.44 14.98 25.61
C GLY A 161 6.87 13.64 26.26
N ARG A 162 6.83 13.56 27.59
CA ARG A 162 7.38 12.42 28.35
C ARG A 162 6.56 11.12 28.29
N ILE A 163 5.31 11.16 27.85
CA ILE A 163 4.36 10.03 27.99
C ILE A 163 4.26 9.21 26.70
N GLN A 164 4.53 9.81 25.55
CA GLN A 164 4.41 9.14 24.24
C GLN A 164 5.68 9.37 23.43
N PRO A 165 6.11 8.37 22.64
CA PRO A 165 7.23 8.55 21.72
C PRO A 165 6.87 9.54 20.61
N ASP A 166 7.89 10.23 20.11
CA ASP A 166 7.75 11.09 18.94
C ASP A 166 7.31 10.27 17.73
N ARG A 167 6.45 10.87 16.91
CA ARG A 167 5.86 10.17 15.77
C ARG A 167 5.69 11.08 14.55
N ASN A 168 5.85 10.50 13.39
CA ASN A 168 5.33 11.05 12.14
C ASN A 168 4.08 10.27 11.73
N THR A 169 3.25 10.88 10.92
CA THR A 169 2.07 10.22 10.36
C THR A 169 2.26 10.03 8.86
N MET A 170 2.04 8.82 8.39
CA MET A 170 1.97 8.52 6.96
C MET A 170 0.54 8.16 6.60
N LYS A 171 0.02 8.73 5.51
CA LYS A 171 -1.33 8.45 5.01
C LYS A 171 -1.30 8.29 3.50
N PHE A 172 -2.05 7.34 2.99
CA PHE A 172 -2.31 7.26 1.55
C PHE A 172 -3.75 6.90 1.26
N SER A 173 -4.23 7.29 0.11
CA SER A 173 -5.56 6.94 -0.38
C SER A 173 -5.46 6.02 -1.58
N PHE A 174 -6.28 4.95 -1.55
CA PHE A 174 -6.37 4.02 -2.67
C PHE A 174 -7.15 4.62 -3.85
N LYS A 175 -6.89 4.11 -5.06
CA LYS A 175 -7.78 4.37 -6.19
C LYS A 175 -9.09 3.62 -6.00
N SER A 176 -10.15 4.09 -6.65
CA SER A 176 -11.46 3.42 -6.61
C SER A 176 -11.34 1.98 -7.14
N ASN A 177 -12.15 1.08 -6.60
CA ASN A 177 -12.24 -0.33 -6.99
C ASN A 177 -10.93 -1.13 -6.82
N TYR A 178 -10.02 -0.68 -5.95
CA TYR A 178 -8.77 -1.38 -5.67
C TYR A 178 -9.00 -2.78 -5.07
N SER A 179 -10.13 -2.99 -4.39
CA SER A 179 -10.45 -4.25 -3.72
C SER A 179 -10.95 -5.37 -4.64
N ASP A 180 -11.33 -5.04 -5.88
CA ASP A 180 -12.00 -6.00 -6.76
C ASP A 180 -11.09 -7.18 -7.18
N LYS A 181 -9.79 -6.94 -7.22
CA LYS A 181 -8.77 -7.94 -7.59
C LYS A 181 -7.76 -8.19 -6.46
N LEU A 182 -8.13 -7.86 -5.22
CA LEU A 182 -7.24 -7.96 -4.08
C LEU A 182 -7.03 -9.41 -3.67
N VAL A 183 -5.77 -9.81 -3.51
CA VAL A 183 -5.36 -11.13 -3.08
C VAL A 183 -4.30 -11.06 -1.99
N VAL A 184 -4.18 -12.16 -1.24
CA VAL A 184 -3.08 -12.36 -0.28
C VAL A 184 -2.25 -13.53 -0.77
N VAL A 185 -1.00 -13.28 -1.09
CA VAL A 185 -0.03 -14.30 -1.52
C VAL A 185 0.86 -14.64 -0.34
N LYS A 186 1.08 -15.93 -0.10
CA LYS A 186 2.02 -16.38 0.93
C LYS A 186 3.34 -16.76 0.26
N PRO A 187 4.41 -15.97 0.47
CA PRO A 187 5.72 -16.26 -0.10
C PRO A 187 6.46 -17.35 0.66
N ASN A 188 7.57 -17.82 0.09
CA ASN A 188 8.47 -18.81 0.67
C ASN A 188 9.45 -18.23 1.71
N PHE A 189 9.38 -16.93 1.94
CA PHE A 189 10.23 -16.16 2.86
C PHE A 189 9.35 -15.30 3.78
N SER A 190 9.95 -14.61 4.74
CA SER A 190 9.23 -13.68 5.62
C SER A 190 9.33 -12.24 5.08
N PRO A 191 8.29 -11.67 4.42
CA PRO A 191 8.37 -10.32 3.86
C PRO A 191 8.68 -9.25 4.91
N VAL A 192 8.27 -9.52 6.14
CA VAL A 192 8.44 -8.58 7.25
C VAL A 192 9.88 -8.59 7.78
N ASN A 193 10.54 -9.76 7.82
CA ASN A 193 11.88 -9.92 8.37
C ASN A 193 12.96 -9.83 7.29
N ASP A 194 12.78 -10.55 6.18
CA ASP A 194 13.82 -10.72 5.17
C ASP A 194 13.96 -9.53 4.23
N LEU A 195 12.90 -8.70 4.09
CA LEU A 195 12.94 -7.43 3.37
C LEU A 195 13.16 -6.23 4.33
N ALA A 196 13.88 -6.46 5.42
CA ALA A 196 14.28 -5.40 6.34
C ALA A 196 15.57 -4.74 5.87
N ASN A 197 15.77 -3.49 6.24
CA ASN A 197 16.99 -2.71 6.12
C ASN A 197 17.28 -2.16 4.71
N ILE A 198 16.60 -1.07 4.41
CA ILE A 198 17.03 -0.16 3.35
C ILE A 198 17.72 1.02 4.04
N ASP A 199 19.06 1.07 3.98
CA ASP A 199 19.78 2.28 4.31
C ASP A 199 19.58 3.28 3.18
N VAL A 200 19.01 4.42 3.52
CA VAL A 200 18.89 5.54 2.59
C VAL A 200 20.11 6.42 2.75
N HIS A 201 21.08 6.25 1.86
CA HIS A 201 22.18 7.20 1.71
C HIS A 201 21.74 8.32 0.77
N ILE A 202 21.76 9.54 1.26
CA ILE A 202 21.60 10.75 0.44
C ILE A 202 22.99 11.33 0.26
N GLU A 203 23.65 11.03 -0.85
CA GLU A 203 24.87 11.69 -1.27
C GLU A 203 24.53 12.67 -2.41
N ASP A 204 24.92 13.92 -2.21
CA ASP A 204 24.96 15.00 -3.23
C ASP A 204 23.69 15.15 -4.11
N GLY A 205 22.51 15.06 -3.51
CA GLY A 205 21.25 15.24 -4.24
C GLY A 205 20.84 14.05 -5.10
N SER A 206 21.62 13.00 -5.17
CA SER A 206 21.24 11.71 -5.73
C SER A 206 20.70 10.81 -4.62
N PHE A 207 19.62 10.09 -4.93
CA PHE A 207 18.98 9.16 -4.02
C PHE A 207 19.50 7.76 -4.32
N SER A 208 20.37 7.23 -3.49
CA SER A 208 20.75 5.82 -3.55
C SER A 208 20.20 5.08 -2.33
N LEU A 209 19.59 3.92 -2.58
CA LEU A 209 19.15 3.00 -1.55
C LEU A 209 20.16 1.86 -1.52
N ALA A 210 20.94 1.78 -0.45
CA ALA A 210 21.84 0.65 -0.21
C ALA A 210 21.17 -0.34 0.74
N PHE A 211 21.25 -1.62 0.40
CA PHE A 211 20.86 -2.69 1.32
C PHE A 211 22.03 -2.97 2.26
N ASN A 212 21.85 -2.74 3.55
CA ASN A 212 22.84 -3.12 4.55
C ASN A 212 22.38 -4.41 5.27
N PRO A 213 23.01 -5.57 5.00
CA PRO A 213 22.64 -6.83 5.61
C PRO A 213 23.15 -7.02 7.05
N SER A 214 23.88 -6.05 7.61
CA SER A 214 24.51 -6.20 8.90
C SER A 214 23.88 -5.30 9.96
N PHE A 215 22.75 -5.71 10.53
CA PHE A 215 22.37 -5.36 11.88
C PHE A 215 22.25 -6.67 12.68
N GLU A 216 23.34 -7.13 13.25
CA GLU A 216 23.31 -7.99 14.41
C GLU A 216 23.00 -7.10 15.64
N ILE A 217 22.02 -7.56 16.43
CA ILE A 217 21.66 -6.99 17.74
C ILE A 217 22.72 -7.39 18.78
#